data_aec354cbfd4e80f258d6f7131250efe4
#
_entry.id   aec354cbfd4e80f258d6f7131250efe4
#
_cell.length_a   1.000
_cell.length_b   1.000
_cell.length_c   1.000
_cell.angle_alpha   90.00
_cell.angle_beta   90.00
_cell.angle_gamma   90.00
#
_symmetry.space_group_name_H-M   'P 1'
#
loop_
_entity.id
_entity.type
_entity.pdbx_description
1 polymer ?
#
loop_
_entity_poly.entity_id
_entity_poly.type
_entity_poly.pdbx_seq_one_letter_code
_entity_poly.pdbx_strand_id
1 'polypeptide(L)'
;MSFYVEAGSDIWFKSGLGKSAFTSKIYNNLPLDYYVPGIQASFDYYNILQDKEKSTNRRRVVPKFYMFHDSFLMFYQDNEVVYSAIKKKPKRETAWWRLVSEFVKSSEYAKLNRVTAHSQELAALAAAKWLHSIFGRGRVASIAATYGVERALEALAQDQRLAEVAREAAEEALEAVAEYRELKEAGEEAARLLAGSGGLGYTHEALSILTFLKEPDEFRKRVRLLKLTAVFMKRFLAETPTSLSHQQAVSLFGGVSGVTRMLRESQLRDILASELAILKARNIPESLAKTLFAVKLLQKQVMVLERSATVKPVIFVDKSGSMAESFDQGVPKISVAAGLALALYRKFGADVYLFDTEVEKVKPKDVVRTLLTISADGGTRIEEVLEEILRIGKKDRVYIVISDGIDEVGDNVIQRVKSAGLAGRIRFILVPPAWERGWLMKNFRYWYARDIASFTTAVKEVLG
;
A
#
# COMPACT_ATOMS: atom_id res chain seq x y z
N MET A 1 -10.68 -21.65 -15.89
CA MET A 1 -10.13 -21.76 -17.26
C MET A 1 -10.01 -20.37 -17.83
N SER A 2 -8.84 -19.98 -18.30
CA SER A 2 -8.61 -18.68 -18.95
C SER A 2 -9.22 -18.73 -20.37
N PHE A 3 -9.85 -17.66 -20.83
CA PHE A 3 -10.28 -17.54 -22.25
C PHE A 3 -9.12 -17.74 -23.23
N TYR A 4 -7.88 -17.52 -22.78
CA TYR A 4 -6.66 -17.69 -23.57
C TYR A 4 -6.28 -19.15 -23.84
N VAL A 5 -6.55 -20.07 -22.91
CA VAL A 5 -6.16 -21.48 -23.08
C VAL A 5 -7.03 -22.17 -24.13
N GLU A 6 -8.27 -21.68 -24.30
CA GLU A 6 -9.21 -22.20 -25.31
C GLU A 6 -9.25 -21.35 -26.58
N ALA A 7 -8.79 -20.11 -26.53
CA ALA A 7 -8.77 -19.17 -27.67
C ALA A 7 -7.58 -19.37 -28.63
N GLY A 8 -6.78 -20.40 -28.47
CA GLY A 8 -5.76 -20.78 -29.43
C GLY A 8 -6.31 -21.15 -30.85
N SER A 9 -7.63 -20.99 -31.05
CA SER A 9 -8.25 -21.03 -32.36
C SER A 9 -8.95 -19.69 -32.64
N ASP A 10 -8.47 -18.98 -33.66
CA ASP A 10 -9.12 -17.82 -34.31
C ASP A 10 -10.64 -17.97 -34.53
N ILE A 11 -11.13 -19.20 -34.53
CA ILE A 11 -12.51 -19.60 -34.79
C ILE A 11 -13.43 -19.24 -33.63
N TRP A 12 -12.94 -19.33 -32.38
CA TRP A 12 -13.78 -19.05 -31.20
C TRP A 12 -14.06 -17.54 -31.04
N PHE A 13 -13.05 -16.72 -31.27
CA PHE A 13 -13.18 -15.27 -31.32
C PHE A 13 -14.16 -14.81 -32.38
N LYS A 14 -14.07 -15.35 -33.61
CA LYS A 14 -14.95 -14.97 -34.73
C LYS A 14 -16.41 -15.40 -34.52
N SER A 15 -16.65 -16.58 -33.96
CA SER A 15 -18.02 -17.08 -33.73
C SER A 15 -18.69 -16.39 -32.54
N GLY A 16 -17.94 -16.04 -31.47
CA GLY A 16 -18.46 -15.35 -30.30
C GLY A 16 -18.90 -13.92 -30.58
N LEU A 17 -18.15 -13.17 -31.37
CA LEU A 17 -18.41 -11.76 -31.68
C LEU A 17 -19.61 -11.54 -32.63
N GLY A 18 -20.11 -12.56 -33.29
CA GLY A 18 -21.33 -12.45 -34.11
C GLY A 18 -22.54 -11.93 -33.35
N LYS A 19 -22.60 -12.15 -32.03
CA LYS A 19 -23.68 -11.70 -31.13
C LYS A 19 -23.39 -10.38 -30.43
N SER A 20 -22.19 -9.79 -30.62
CA SER A 20 -21.83 -8.47 -30.06
C SER A 20 -22.87 -7.42 -30.47
N ALA A 21 -23.18 -6.50 -29.56
CA ALA A 21 -24.05 -5.34 -29.81
C ALA A 21 -23.37 -4.27 -30.67
N PHE A 22 -22.05 -4.32 -30.83
CA PHE A 22 -21.25 -3.32 -31.51
C PHE A 22 -20.75 -3.78 -32.88
N THR A 23 -20.48 -2.80 -33.75
CA THR A 23 -19.74 -2.96 -35.01
C THR A 23 -18.23 -2.85 -34.74
N SER A 24 -17.39 -3.15 -35.75
CA SER A 24 -15.94 -2.98 -35.67
C SER A 24 -15.49 -1.54 -35.36
N LYS A 25 -16.34 -0.54 -35.50
CA LYS A 25 -16.07 0.85 -35.11
C LYS A 25 -15.71 1.01 -33.63
N ILE A 26 -16.18 0.07 -32.76
CA ILE A 26 -15.87 0.10 -31.32
C ILE A 26 -14.38 0.01 -31.03
N TYR A 27 -13.59 -0.49 -31.95
CA TYR A 27 -12.13 -0.63 -31.76
C TYR A 27 -11.33 0.66 -32.03
N ASN A 28 -11.99 1.71 -32.49
CA ASN A 28 -11.35 3.01 -32.75
C ASN A 28 -9.99 2.89 -33.46
N ASN A 29 -9.93 2.10 -34.54
CA ASN A 29 -8.74 1.78 -35.34
C ASN A 29 -7.62 0.98 -34.64
N LEU A 30 -7.79 0.55 -33.39
CA LEU A 30 -6.87 -0.36 -32.73
C LEU A 30 -7.26 -1.82 -32.96
N PRO A 31 -6.30 -2.74 -33.06
CA PRO A 31 -6.60 -4.16 -33.21
C PRO A 31 -7.26 -4.75 -31.96
N LEU A 32 -8.06 -5.81 -32.14
CA LEU A 32 -8.72 -6.49 -31.02
C LEU A 32 -7.72 -6.93 -29.93
N ASP A 33 -6.53 -7.40 -30.33
CA ASP A 33 -5.49 -7.87 -29.42
C ASP A 33 -5.08 -6.82 -28.38
N TYR A 34 -5.21 -5.54 -28.70
CA TYR A 34 -4.97 -4.44 -27.76
C TYR A 34 -5.93 -4.48 -26.55
N TYR A 35 -7.16 -4.93 -26.74
CA TYR A 35 -8.20 -4.94 -25.71
C TYR A 35 -8.29 -6.27 -24.96
N VAL A 36 -7.71 -7.32 -25.51
CA VAL A 36 -7.79 -8.69 -24.96
C VAL A 36 -7.37 -8.75 -23.48
N PRO A 37 -6.28 -8.10 -23.02
CA PRO A 37 -5.92 -8.12 -21.60
C PRO A 37 -7.01 -7.55 -20.68
N GLY A 38 -7.68 -6.48 -21.08
CA GLY A 38 -8.77 -5.87 -20.31
C GLY A 38 -10.03 -6.74 -20.29
N ILE A 39 -10.36 -7.38 -21.42
CA ILE A 39 -11.48 -8.34 -21.50
C ILE A 39 -11.21 -9.55 -20.61
N GLN A 40 -9.98 -10.09 -20.65
CA GLN A 40 -9.57 -11.19 -19.79
C GLN A 40 -9.63 -10.81 -18.31
N ALA A 41 -9.14 -9.62 -17.96
CA ALA A 41 -9.22 -9.11 -16.59
C ALA A 41 -10.67 -9.00 -16.11
N SER A 42 -11.60 -8.54 -16.97
CA SER A 42 -13.03 -8.49 -16.64
C SER A 42 -13.60 -9.88 -16.29
N PHE A 43 -13.20 -10.90 -17.04
CA PHE A 43 -13.59 -12.27 -16.77
C PHE A 43 -12.99 -12.80 -15.46
N ASP A 44 -11.72 -12.54 -15.21
CA ASP A 44 -11.05 -12.99 -14.00
C ASP A 44 -11.64 -12.32 -12.75
N TYR A 45 -11.93 -11.02 -12.84
CA TYR A 45 -12.60 -10.27 -11.75
C TYR A 45 -14.02 -10.76 -11.49
N TYR A 46 -14.79 -11.05 -12.56
CA TYR A 46 -16.11 -11.65 -12.44
C TYR A 46 -16.07 -12.99 -11.71
N ASN A 47 -15.09 -13.84 -12.04
CA ASN A 47 -14.91 -15.14 -11.40
C ASN A 47 -14.62 -15.00 -9.90
N ILE A 48 -13.79 -14.02 -9.51
CA ILE A 48 -13.50 -13.74 -8.09
C ILE A 48 -14.78 -13.33 -7.36
N LEU A 49 -15.62 -12.48 -7.97
CA LEU A 49 -16.89 -12.06 -7.39
C LEU A 49 -17.86 -13.24 -7.20
N GLN A 50 -17.94 -14.13 -8.20
CA GLN A 50 -18.76 -15.35 -8.13
C GLN A 50 -18.25 -16.31 -7.03
N ASP A 51 -16.95 -16.45 -6.86
CA ASP A 51 -16.35 -17.36 -5.88
C ASP A 51 -16.63 -16.92 -4.43
N LYS A 52 -16.79 -15.62 -4.18
CA LYS A 52 -17.20 -15.08 -2.86
C LYS A 52 -18.64 -15.46 -2.47
N GLU A 53 -19.52 -15.57 -3.43
CA GLU A 53 -20.94 -15.91 -3.17
C GLU A 53 -21.19 -17.43 -3.05
N LYS A 54 -20.18 -18.28 -3.26
CA LYS A 54 -20.30 -19.75 -3.19
C LYS A 54 -20.66 -20.33 -1.81
N SER A 55 -20.81 -19.54 -0.77
CA SER A 55 -21.38 -20.02 0.51
C SER A 55 -22.85 -20.51 0.38
N THR A 56 -23.50 -20.22 -0.72
CA THR A 56 -24.82 -20.68 -1.08
C THR A 56 -24.70 -21.64 -2.26
N ASN A 57 -25.01 -22.88 -2.12
CA ASN A 57 -25.01 -24.05 -3.04
C ASN A 57 -25.54 -23.78 -4.48
N ARG A 58 -25.25 -22.61 -5.08
CA ARG A 58 -25.72 -22.15 -6.37
C ARG A 58 -24.74 -22.54 -7.48
N ARG A 59 -25.28 -23.00 -8.61
CA ARG A 59 -24.49 -23.26 -9.82
C ARG A 59 -23.85 -21.95 -10.31
N ARG A 60 -22.58 -22.02 -10.68
CA ARG A 60 -21.83 -20.91 -11.25
C ARG A 60 -22.46 -20.47 -12.58
N VAL A 61 -22.77 -19.17 -12.69
CA VAL A 61 -23.26 -18.55 -13.91
C VAL A 61 -22.09 -17.85 -14.59
N VAL A 62 -21.77 -18.21 -15.82
CA VAL A 62 -20.70 -17.56 -16.59
C VAL A 62 -21.32 -16.90 -17.82
N PRO A 63 -21.28 -15.55 -17.93
CA PRO A 63 -21.66 -14.83 -19.13
C PRO A 63 -20.85 -15.27 -20.35
N LYS A 64 -21.38 -15.05 -21.54
CA LYS A 64 -20.70 -15.40 -22.79
C LYS A 64 -19.57 -14.41 -23.07
N PHE A 65 -18.56 -14.84 -23.85
CA PHE A 65 -17.41 -14.01 -24.21
C PHE A 65 -17.81 -12.65 -24.77
N TYR A 66 -18.75 -12.60 -25.71
CA TYR A 66 -19.20 -11.35 -26.32
C TYR A 66 -19.81 -10.36 -25.30
N MET A 67 -20.34 -10.84 -24.18
CA MET A 67 -20.85 -9.99 -23.09
C MET A 67 -19.71 -9.32 -22.34
N PHE A 68 -18.63 -10.04 -22.03
CA PHE A 68 -17.42 -9.44 -21.45
C PHE A 68 -16.76 -8.46 -22.41
N HIS A 69 -16.64 -8.83 -23.67
CA HIS A 69 -16.12 -7.99 -24.74
C HIS A 69 -16.89 -6.65 -24.81
N ASP A 70 -18.21 -6.72 -24.97
CA ASP A 70 -19.05 -5.55 -25.12
C ASP A 70 -19.03 -4.67 -23.85
N SER A 71 -19.13 -5.29 -22.67
CA SER A 71 -19.11 -4.56 -21.40
C SER A 71 -17.78 -3.85 -21.17
N PHE A 72 -16.66 -4.53 -21.42
CA PHE A 72 -15.34 -3.91 -21.28
C PHE A 72 -15.18 -2.72 -22.25
N LEU A 73 -15.46 -2.93 -23.53
CA LEU A 73 -15.29 -1.85 -24.53
C LEU A 73 -16.26 -0.69 -24.30
N MET A 74 -17.48 -0.95 -23.86
CA MET A 74 -18.45 0.07 -23.51
C MET A 74 -17.95 0.99 -22.39
N PHE A 75 -17.23 0.45 -21.40
CA PHE A 75 -16.68 1.24 -20.30
C PHE A 75 -15.29 1.80 -20.60
N TYR A 76 -14.56 1.22 -21.55
CA TYR A 76 -13.20 1.67 -21.89
C TYR A 76 -13.17 2.78 -22.95
N GLN A 77 -14.05 2.71 -23.95
CA GLN A 77 -14.08 3.65 -25.07
C GLN A 77 -14.83 4.94 -24.72
N ASP A 78 -14.52 6.01 -25.46
CA ASP A 78 -15.27 7.24 -25.39
C ASP A 78 -16.75 7.02 -25.71
N ASN A 79 -17.60 7.76 -25.03
CA ASN A 79 -19.04 7.69 -25.21
C ASN A 79 -19.48 7.86 -26.66
N GLU A 80 -18.86 8.78 -27.42
CA GLU A 80 -19.14 9.01 -28.84
C GLU A 80 -18.80 7.80 -29.70
N VAL A 81 -17.66 7.15 -29.42
CA VAL A 81 -17.25 5.92 -30.11
C VAL A 81 -18.25 4.81 -29.85
N VAL A 82 -18.66 4.63 -28.60
CA VAL A 82 -19.65 3.62 -28.19
C VAL A 82 -20.98 3.86 -28.91
N TYR A 83 -21.52 5.08 -28.88
CA TYR A 83 -22.76 5.42 -29.57
C TYR A 83 -22.70 5.15 -31.08
N SER A 84 -21.59 5.53 -31.72
CA SER A 84 -21.43 5.35 -33.18
C SER A 84 -21.27 3.88 -33.58
N ALA A 85 -20.80 3.05 -32.65
CA ALA A 85 -20.51 1.64 -32.87
C ALA A 85 -21.72 0.71 -32.65
N ILE A 86 -22.78 1.17 -31.99
CA ILE A 86 -23.98 0.35 -31.78
C ILE A 86 -24.58 -0.03 -33.12
N LYS A 87 -24.90 -1.32 -33.32
CA LYS A 87 -25.58 -1.83 -34.52
C LYS A 87 -27.00 -1.27 -34.63
N LYS A 88 -27.26 -0.42 -35.61
CA LYS A 88 -28.57 0.21 -35.83
C LYS A 88 -29.66 -0.77 -36.29
N LYS A 89 -29.27 -1.80 -37.06
CA LYS A 89 -30.15 -2.85 -37.58
C LYS A 89 -29.41 -4.19 -37.50
N PRO A 90 -29.39 -4.87 -36.35
CA PRO A 90 -28.76 -6.17 -36.25
C PRO A 90 -29.58 -7.20 -37.10
N LYS A 91 -28.86 -8.18 -37.67
CA LYS A 91 -29.51 -9.28 -38.42
C LYS A 91 -30.58 -10.01 -37.59
N ARG A 92 -30.34 -10.07 -36.27
CA ARG A 92 -31.27 -10.62 -35.28
C ARG A 92 -31.17 -9.77 -34.02
N GLU A 93 -32.29 -9.16 -33.63
CA GLU A 93 -32.37 -8.46 -32.35
C GLU A 93 -32.32 -9.48 -31.21
N THR A 94 -31.26 -9.38 -30.38
CA THR A 94 -31.09 -10.21 -29.18
C THR A 94 -31.46 -9.39 -27.95
N ALA A 95 -31.87 -10.06 -26.87
CA ALA A 95 -32.09 -9.39 -25.58
C ALA A 95 -30.81 -8.65 -25.08
N TRP A 96 -29.63 -9.19 -25.36
CA TRP A 96 -28.36 -8.53 -25.08
C TRP A 96 -28.19 -7.20 -25.83
N TRP A 97 -28.44 -7.20 -27.15
CA TRP A 97 -28.40 -5.98 -27.95
C TRP A 97 -29.38 -4.91 -27.42
N ARG A 98 -30.59 -5.31 -27.06
CA ARG A 98 -31.60 -4.39 -26.47
C ARG A 98 -31.08 -3.81 -25.16
N LEU A 99 -30.59 -4.66 -24.25
CA LEU A 99 -30.03 -4.24 -22.98
C LEU A 99 -28.91 -3.21 -23.17
N VAL A 100 -27.91 -3.50 -24.01
CA VAL A 100 -26.77 -2.60 -24.25
C VAL A 100 -27.23 -1.30 -24.93
N SER A 101 -28.09 -1.41 -25.97
CA SER A 101 -28.53 -0.24 -26.73
C SER A 101 -29.40 0.73 -25.94
N GLU A 102 -30.17 0.24 -24.96
CA GLU A 102 -30.94 1.07 -24.03
C GLU A 102 -30.08 1.63 -22.93
N PHE A 103 -29.21 0.79 -22.37
CA PHE A 103 -28.32 1.18 -21.27
C PHE A 103 -27.37 2.31 -21.67
N VAL A 104 -26.72 2.24 -22.82
CA VAL A 104 -25.79 3.28 -23.30
C VAL A 104 -26.44 4.66 -23.42
N LYS A 105 -27.76 4.74 -23.52
CA LYS A 105 -28.50 6.01 -23.54
C LYS A 105 -28.81 6.56 -22.15
N SER A 106 -28.52 5.81 -21.09
CA SER A 106 -28.85 6.18 -19.71
C SER A 106 -27.82 7.16 -19.12
N SER A 107 -28.25 7.92 -18.10
CA SER A 107 -27.37 8.82 -17.34
C SER A 107 -26.38 8.04 -16.50
N GLU A 108 -26.75 6.87 -16.02
CA GLU A 108 -25.94 5.95 -15.22
C GLU A 108 -24.74 5.44 -16.01
N TYR A 109 -24.97 5.06 -17.27
CA TYR A 109 -23.89 4.72 -18.19
C TYR A 109 -22.93 5.88 -18.39
N ALA A 110 -23.44 7.08 -18.66
CA ALA A 110 -22.60 8.25 -18.89
C ALA A 110 -21.73 8.61 -17.66
N LYS A 111 -22.27 8.46 -16.45
CA LYS A 111 -21.52 8.64 -15.20
C LYS A 111 -20.40 7.62 -15.07
N LEU A 112 -20.72 6.32 -15.27
CA LEU A 112 -19.76 5.24 -15.14
C LEU A 112 -18.66 5.32 -16.21
N ASN A 113 -19.03 5.55 -17.47
CA ASN A 113 -18.08 5.71 -18.57
C ASN A 113 -17.10 6.88 -18.34
N ARG A 114 -17.56 8.03 -17.82
CA ARG A 114 -16.69 9.17 -17.49
C ARG A 114 -15.56 8.80 -16.52
N VAL A 115 -15.79 7.87 -15.61
CA VAL A 115 -14.80 7.45 -14.61
C VAL A 115 -13.88 6.37 -15.14
N THR A 116 -14.36 5.53 -16.07
CA THR A 116 -13.66 4.31 -16.51
C THR A 116 -12.99 4.44 -17.87
N ALA A 117 -13.41 5.41 -18.71
CA ALA A 117 -12.84 5.60 -20.04
C ALA A 117 -11.31 5.72 -20.03
N HIS A 118 -10.66 5.03 -20.96
CA HIS A 118 -9.21 4.94 -21.15
C HIS A 118 -8.43 4.29 -20.00
N SER A 119 -9.10 3.81 -18.96
CA SER A 119 -8.48 3.01 -17.89
C SER A 119 -8.85 1.53 -18.06
N GLN A 120 -7.93 0.71 -18.57
CA GLN A 120 -8.17 -0.73 -18.71
C GLN A 120 -8.55 -1.38 -17.37
N GLU A 121 -7.91 -0.96 -16.30
CA GLU A 121 -8.13 -1.49 -14.95
C GLU A 121 -9.54 -1.16 -14.43
N LEU A 122 -9.96 0.10 -14.53
CA LEU A 122 -11.28 0.54 -14.06
C LEU A 122 -12.41 0.02 -14.96
N ALA A 123 -12.19 -0.01 -16.27
CA ALA A 123 -13.15 -0.55 -17.22
C ALA A 123 -13.37 -2.07 -17.01
N ALA A 124 -12.30 -2.82 -16.71
CA ALA A 124 -12.39 -4.23 -16.40
C ALA A 124 -13.14 -4.48 -15.08
N LEU A 125 -12.89 -3.66 -14.05
CA LEU A 125 -13.62 -3.72 -12.79
C LEU A 125 -15.12 -3.42 -13.00
N ALA A 126 -15.43 -2.33 -13.73
CA ALA A 126 -16.79 -1.93 -14.03
C ALA A 126 -17.54 -3.03 -14.79
N ALA A 127 -16.92 -3.60 -15.84
CA ALA A 127 -17.50 -4.67 -16.63
C ALA A 127 -17.80 -5.92 -15.78
N ALA A 128 -16.84 -6.33 -14.93
CA ALA A 128 -17.01 -7.46 -14.04
C ALA A 128 -18.13 -7.24 -13.03
N LYS A 129 -18.18 -6.08 -12.39
CA LYS A 129 -19.21 -5.72 -11.41
C LYS A 129 -20.59 -5.61 -12.05
N TRP A 130 -20.68 -4.94 -13.18
CA TRP A 130 -21.94 -4.79 -13.92
C TRP A 130 -22.53 -6.14 -14.36
N LEU A 131 -21.71 -7.00 -14.96
CA LEU A 131 -22.14 -8.35 -15.33
C LEU A 131 -22.49 -9.20 -14.11
N HIS A 132 -21.73 -9.06 -13.01
CA HIS A 132 -22.00 -9.79 -11.78
C HIS A 132 -23.31 -9.34 -11.12
N SER A 133 -23.61 -8.06 -11.11
CA SER A 133 -24.88 -7.54 -10.61
C SER A 133 -26.07 -8.05 -11.44
N ILE A 134 -25.93 -8.12 -12.77
CA ILE A 134 -26.99 -8.65 -13.65
C ILE A 134 -27.19 -10.16 -13.47
N PHE A 135 -26.10 -10.96 -13.45
CA PHE A 135 -26.18 -12.42 -13.55
C PHE A 135 -25.85 -13.17 -12.26
N GLY A 136 -25.26 -12.50 -11.25
CA GLY A 136 -24.79 -13.14 -10.02
C GLY A 136 -25.87 -13.32 -8.96
N ARG A 137 -26.94 -12.52 -8.99
CA ARG A 137 -27.91 -12.43 -7.89
C ARG A 137 -29.37 -12.58 -8.33
N GLY A 138 -30.23 -12.92 -7.38
CA GLY A 138 -31.66 -12.88 -7.52
C GLY A 138 -32.26 -13.87 -8.53
N ARG A 139 -33.42 -13.50 -9.11
CA ARG A 139 -34.18 -14.31 -10.06
C ARG A 139 -33.41 -14.55 -11.37
N VAL A 140 -32.69 -13.54 -11.84
CA VAL A 140 -31.88 -13.63 -13.08
C VAL A 140 -30.80 -14.69 -12.96
N ALA A 141 -30.05 -14.70 -11.83
CA ALA A 141 -29.06 -15.73 -11.55
C ALA A 141 -29.65 -17.13 -11.51
N SER A 142 -30.82 -17.30 -10.92
CA SER A 142 -31.53 -18.60 -10.86
C SER A 142 -31.93 -19.10 -12.23
N ILE A 143 -32.46 -18.23 -13.08
CA ILE A 143 -32.84 -18.57 -14.49
C ILE A 143 -31.56 -18.85 -15.28
N ALA A 144 -30.54 -18.03 -15.14
CA ALA A 144 -29.28 -18.18 -15.86
C ALA A 144 -28.57 -19.49 -15.49
N ALA A 145 -28.59 -19.87 -14.20
CA ALA A 145 -28.01 -21.12 -13.72
C ALA A 145 -28.71 -22.37 -14.26
N THR A 146 -30.01 -22.27 -14.51
CA THR A 146 -30.85 -23.42 -14.98
C THR A 146 -30.93 -23.49 -16.49
N TYR A 147 -31.14 -22.35 -17.15
CA TYR A 147 -31.49 -22.28 -18.57
C TYR A 147 -30.46 -21.51 -19.42
N GLY A 148 -29.42 -20.93 -18.77
CA GLY A 148 -28.38 -20.14 -19.40
C GLY A 148 -28.69 -18.64 -19.45
N VAL A 149 -27.61 -17.84 -19.61
CA VAL A 149 -27.65 -16.36 -19.54
C VAL A 149 -28.56 -15.72 -20.63
N GLU A 150 -28.61 -16.30 -21.81
CA GLU A 150 -29.46 -15.79 -22.92
C GLU A 150 -30.96 -15.91 -22.59
N ARG A 151 -31.37 -17.03 -22.00
CA ARG A 151 -32.75 -17.23 -21.55
C ARG A 151 -33.12 -16.30 -20.39
N ALA A 152 -32.17 -16.04 -19.47
CA ALA A 152 -32.40 -15.09 -18.40
C ALA A 152 -32.66 -13.67 -18.93
N LEU A 153 -31.89 -13.24 -19.94
CA LEU A 153 -32.09 -11.94 -20.60
C LEU A 153 -33.40 -11.88 -21.38
N GLU A 154 -33.79 -12.97 -22.07
CA GLU A 154 -35.08 -13.04 -22.77
C GLU A 154 -36.25 -12.90 -21.78
N ALA A 155 -36.18 -13.52 -20.61
CA ALA A 155 -37.17 -13.37 -19.55
C ALA A 155 -37.26 -11.91 -19.04
N LEU A 156 -36.12 -11.25 -18.80
CA LEU A 156 -36.09 -9.83 -18.44
C LEU A 156 -36.69 -8.93 -19.55
N ALA A 157 -36.42 -9.27 -20.81
CA ALA A 157 -36.96 -8.53 -21.94
C ALA A 157 -38.50 -8.64 -22.03
N GLN A 158 -39.06 -9.82 -21.74
CA GLN A 158 -40.50 -10.04 -21.66
C GLN A 158 -41.14 -9.25 -20.51
N ASP A 159 -40.48 -9.18 -19.36
CA ASP A 159 -40.91 -8.43 -18.17
C ASP A 159 -40.68 -6.91 -18.30
N GLN A 160 -40.14 -6.42 -19.41
CA GLN A 160 -39.74 -5.01 -19.68
C GLN A 160 -38.77 -4.41 -18.65
N ARG A 161 -37.98 -5.24 -17.94
CA ARG A 161 -37.08 -4.83 -16.85
C ARG A 161 -35.62 -4.72 -17.25
N LEU A 162 -35.29 -4.91 -18.54
CA LEU A 162 -33.90 -4.89 -19.00
C LEU A 162 -33.17 -3.57 -18.63
N ALA A 163 -33.82 -2.43 -18.90
CA ALA A 163 -33.24 -1.12 -18.67
C ALA A 163 -33.06 -0.81 -17.16
N GLU A 164 -34.02 -1.24 -16.36
CA GLU A 164 -33.98 -1.09 -14.89
C GLU A 164 -32.80 -1.88 -14.31
N VAL A 165 -32.72 -3.17 -14.59
CA VAL A 165 -31.64 -4.04 -14.10
C VAL A 165 -30.26 -3.56 -14.56
N ALA A 166 -30.14 -3.06 -15.80
CA ALA A 166 -28.88 -2.53 -16.29
C ALA A 166 -28.43 -1.25 -15.57
N ARG A 167 -29.40 -0.38 -15.19
CA ARG A 167 -29.11 0.85 -14.43
C ARG A 167 -28.73 0.55 -12.98
N GLU A 168 -29.48 -0.30 -12.29
CA GLU A 168 -29.14 -0.74 -10.93
C GLU A 168 -27.73 -1.37 -10.88
N ALA A 169 -27.42 -2.23 -11.87
CA ALA A 169 -26.11 -2.84 -12.00
C ALA A 169 -25.01 -1.79 -12.24
N ALA A 170 -25.31 -0.70 -12.95
CA ALA A 170 -24.34 0.38 -13.17
C ALA A 170 -24.08 1.23 -11.92
N GLU A 171 -25.10 1.44 -11.08
CA GLU A 171 -24.93 2.13 -9.80
C GLU A 171 -23.99 1.33 -8.88
N GLU A 172 -24.22 0.01 -8.74
CA GLU A 172 -23.32 -0.85 -7.97
C GLU A 172 -21.87 -0.87 -8.54
N ALA A 173 -21.75 -0.88 -9.87
CA ALA A 173 -20.44 -0.83 -10.51
C ALA A 173 -19.74 0.52 -10.27
N LEU A 174 -20.49 1.63 -10.33
CA LEU A 174 -19.97 2.97 -10.08
C LEU A 174 -19.47 3.13 -8.65
N GLU A 175 -20.24 2.65 -7.65
CA GLU A 175 -19.82 2.65 -6.26
C GLU A 175 -18.52 1.88 -6.05
N ALA A 176 -18.40 0.68 -6.60
CA ALA A 176 -17.19 -0.13 -6.47
C ALA A 176 -15.97 0.50 -7.16
N VAL A 177 -16.16 1.11 -8.35
CA VAL A 177 -15.09 1.80 -9.07
C VAL A 177 -14.66 3.06 -8.32
N ALA A 178 -15.61 3.84 -7.80
CA ALA A 178 -15.33 5.05 -7.04
C ALA A 178 -14.56 4.72 -5.75
N GLU A 179 -15.01 3.72 -4.99
CA GLU A 179 -14.35 3.27 -3.77
C GLU A 179 -12.91 2.81 -4.07
N TYR A 180 -12.73 1.93 -5.06
CA TYR A 180 -11.41 1.45 -5.42
C TYR A 180 -10.47 2.57 -5.82
N ARG A 181 -10.94 3.50 -6.67
CA ARG A 181 -10.15 4.64 -7.16
C ARG A 181 -9.72 5.55 -6.01
N GLU A 182 -10.64 5.93 -5.14
CA GLU A 182 -10.33 6.78 -3.98
C GLU A 182 -9.29 6.13 -3.07
N LEU A 183 -9.49 4.85 -2.73
CA LEU A 183 -8.57 4.11 -1.89
C LEU A 183 -7.20 3.92 -2.54
N LYS A 184 -7.16 3.64 -3.84
CA LYS A 184 -5.92 3.48 -4.61
C LYS A 184 -5.13 4.78 -4.67
N GLU A 185 -5.75 5.90 -5.08
CA GLU A 185 -5.12 7.22 -5.15
C GLU A 185 -4.51 7.62 -3.80
N ALA A 186 -5.27 7.43 -2.72
CA ALA A 186 -4.81 7.70 -1.37
C ALA A 186 -3.66 6.79 -0.92
N GLY A 187 -3.71 5.51 -1.29
CA GLY A 187 -2.64 4.55 -1.01
C GLY A 187 -1.37 4.85 -1.81
N GLU A 188 -1.49 5.20 -3.08
CA GLU A 188 -0.37 5.55 -3.95
C GLU A 188 0.33 6.85 -3.52
N GLU A 189 -0.44 7.88 -3.11
CA GLU A 189 0.15 9.10 -2.54
C GLU A 189 0.99 8.78 -1.32
N ALA A 190 0.45 7.97 -0.40
CA ALA A 190 1.17 7.53 0.78
C ALA A 190 2.41 6.68 0.42
N ALA A 191 2.28 5.78 -0.56
CA ALA A 191 3.35 4.91 -1.01
C ALA A 191 4.52 5.65 -1.66
N ARG A 192 4.28 6.78 -2.33
CA ARG A 192 5.35 7.65 -2.89
C ARG A 192 6.32 8.11 -1.81
N LEU A 193 5.85 8.34 -0.61
CA LEU A 193 6.72 8.70 0.53
C LEU A 193 7.59 7.53 1.00
N LEU A 194 7.22 6.29 0.68
CA LEU A 194 7.99 5.08 0.93
C LEU A 194 8.94 4.72 -0.23
N ALA A 195 8.91 5.47 -1.33
CA ALA A 195 9.75 5.23 -2.49
C ALA A 195 11.25 5.27 -2.13
N GLY A 196 12.02 4.30 -2.64
CA GLY A 196 13.46 4.16 -2.37
C GLY A 196 13.83 3.18 -1.26
N SER A 197 12.88 2.53 -0.57
CA SER A 197 13.15 1.50 0.46
C SER A 197 13.02 0.04 -0.06
N GLY A 198 12.94 -0.16 -1.38
CA GLY A 198 12.72 -1.49 -1.97
C GLY A 198 11.27 -1.99 -1.90
N GLY A 199 10.36 -1.23 -1.28
CA GLY A 199 8.97 -1.63 -1.04
C GLY A 199 7.96 -1.25 -2.13
N LEU A 200 8.36 -0.52 -3.18
CA LEU A 200 7.43 -0.03 -4.23
C LEU A 200 6.71 -1.17 -4.96
N GLY A 201 7.43 -2.23 -5.34
CA GLY A 201 6.83 -3.36 -6.05
C GLY A 201 5.70 -4.02 -5.26
N TYR A 202 5.93 -4.25 -3.96
CA TYR A 202 4.90 -4.83 -3.09
C TYR A 202 3.72 -3.88 -2.85
N THR A 203 3.97 -2.57 -2.79
CA THR A 203 2.90 -1.59 -2.61
C THR A 203 1.94 -1.58 -3.80
N HIS A 204 2.44 -1.71 -5.03
CA HIS A 204 1.60 -1.87 -6.23
C HIS A 204 0.75 -3.14 -6.17
N GLU A 205 1.34 -4.28 -5.79
CA GLU A 205 0.60 -5.53 -5.61
C GLU A 205 -0.47 -5.40 -4.52
N ALA A 206 -0.13 -4.79 -3.38
CA ALA A 206 -1.03 -4.57 -2.25
C ALA A 206 -2.23 -3.66 -2.59
N LEU A 207 -2.06 -2.72 -3.53
CA LEU A 207 -3.09 -1.79 -4.00
C LEU A 207 -3.75 -2.24 -5.32
N SER A 208 -3.58 -3.49 -5.72
CA SER A 208 -4.17 -4.03 -6.94
C SER A 208 -5.68 -4.28 -6.78
N ILE A 209 -6.41 -4.24 -7.91
CA ILE A 209 -7.84 -4.62 -7.95
C ILE A 209 -8.05 -6.05 -7.45
N LEU A 210 -7.13 -6.96 -7.74
CA LEU A 210 -7.24 -8.34 -7.27
C LEU A 210 -7.29 -8.42 -5.75
N THR A 211 -6.47 -7.64 -5.05
CA THR A 211 -6.50 -7.54 -3.59
C THR A 211 -7.81 -6.92 -3.10
N PHE A 212 -8.25 -5.83 -3.72
CA PHE A 212 -9.52 -5.18 -3.41
C PHE A 212 -10.71 -6.12 -3.57
N LEU A 213 -10.75 -6.90 -4.65
CA LEU A 213 -11.83 -7.85 -4.90
C LEU A 213 -11.77 -9.07 -3.98
N LYS A 214 -10.57 -9.62 -3.70
CA LYS A 214 -10.42 -10.81 -2.84
C LYS A 214 -10.65 -10.47 -1.37
N GLU A 215 -10.04 -9.42 -0.87
CA GLU A 215 -9.94 -9.08 0.55
C GLU A 215 -10.19 -7.57 0.76
N PRO A 216 -11.42 -7.05 0.56
CA PRO A 216 -11.68 -5.61 0.60
C PRO A 216 -11.35 -4.98 1.95
N ASP A 217 -11.57 -5.67 3.06
CA ASP A 217 -11.27 -5.15 4.40
C ASP A 217 -9.76 -5.08 4.63
N GLU A 218 -9.00 -6.08 4.18
CA GLU A 218 -7.54 -6.05 4.22
C GLU A 218 -6.98 -4.97 3.29
N PHE A 219 -7.60 -4.74 2.13
CA PHE A 219 -7.24 -3.64 1.25
C PHE A 219 -7.42 -2.28 1.93
N ARG A 220 -8.59 -2.03 2.54
CA ARG A 220 -8.86 -0.80 3.31
C ARG A 220 -7.89 -0.63 4.48
N LYS A 221 -7.57 -1.71 5.19
CA LYS A 221 -6.60 -1.74 6.28
C LYS A 221 -5.20 -1.33 5.80
N ARG A 222 -4.73 -1.88 4.68
CA ARG A 222 -3.43 -1.55 4.06
C ARG A 222 -3.36 -0.07 3.64
N VAL A 223 -4.41 0.45 3.00
CA VAL A 223 -4.47 1.87 2.64
C VAL A 223 -4.42 2.77 3.88
N ARG A 224 -5.17 2.42 4.92
CA ARG A 224 -5.14 3.15 6.21
C ARG A 224 -3.74 3.16 6.81
N LEU A 225 -3.07 2.02 6.81
CA LEU A 225 -1.71 1.90 7.32
C LEU A 225 -0.71 2.75 6.53
N LEU A 226 -0.82 2.76 5.21
CA LEU A 226 0.01 3.62 4.35
C LEU A 226 -0.23 5.10 4.64
N LYS A 227 -1.49 5.53 4.83
CA LYS A 227 -1.84 6.90 5.23
C LYS A 227 -1.21 7.27 6.57
N LEU A 228 -1.29 6.40 7.57
CA LEU A 228 -0.65 6.61 8.88
C LEU A 228 0.87 6.75 8.75
N THR A 229 1.50 5.85 7.99
CA THR A 229 2.93 5.90 7.73
C THR A 229 3.32 7.23 7.05
N ALA A 230 2.52 7.71 6.10
CA ALA A 230 2.74 8.98 5.43
C ALA A 230 2.64 10.17 6.41
N VAL A 231 1.69 10.15 7.34
CA VAL A 231 1.56 11.19 8.39
C VAL A 231 2.80 11.21 9.27
N PHE A 232 3.27 10.05 9.75
CA PHE A 232 4.50 9.98 10.53
C PHE A 232 5.72 10.46 9.73
N MET A 233 5.85 10.02 8.48
CA MET A 233 6.96 10.43 7.61
C MET A 233 6.95 11.94 7.35
N LYS A 234 5.81 12.54 7.01
CA LYS A 234 5.71 14.00 6.83
C LYS A 234 6.15 14.76 8.09
N ARG A 235 5.75 14.29 9.27
CA ARG A 235 6.16 14.90 10.54
C ARG A 235 7.64 14.70 10.83
N PHE A 236 8.18 13.49 10.66
CA PHE A 236 9.61 13.23 10.79
C PHE A 236 10.47 14.04 9.80
N LEU A 237 9.96 14.38 8.63
CA LEU A 237 10.67 15.21 7.65
C LEU A 237 10.50 16.72 7.94
N ALA A 238 9.28 17.17 8.29
CA ALA A 238 9.00 18.58 8.58
C ALA A 238 9.71 19.08 9.85
N GLU A 239 9.90 18.20 10.80
CA GLU A 239 10.49 18.49 12.08
C GLU A 239 12.00 18.16 12.14
N THR A 240 12.67 17.95 10.97
CA THR A 240 14.13 18.10 10.90
C THR A 240 14.44 19.55 11.22
N PRO A 241 15.03 19.84 12.37
CA PRO A 241 14.91 21.16 12.94
C PRO A 241 15.80 22.17 12.23
N THR A 242 15.17 23.22 11.78
CA THR A 242 15.81 24.54 11.72
C THR A 242 16.09 25.10 13.12
N SER A 243 15.62 24.45 14.21
CA SER A 243 15.66 24.97 15.58
C SER A 243 16.21 24.03 16.68
N LEU A 244 16.53 22.78 16.38
CA LEU A 244 17.33 21.99 17.33
C LEU A 244 18.77 22.47 17.30
N SER A 245 19.40 22.68 18.46
CA SER A 245 20.82 22.93 18.51
C SER A 245 21.51 21.84 17.68
N HIS A 246 22.48 22.21 16.88
CA HIS A 246 23.20 21.32 15.96
C HIS A 246 23.64 20.00 16.62
N GLN A 247 23.94 20.03 17.91
CA GLN A 247 24.33 18.89 18.75
C GLN A 247 23.18 17.90 19.01
N GLN A 248 21.93 18.36 19.15
CA GLN A 248 20.77 17.49 19.42
C GLN A 248 20.29 16.75 18.18
N ALA A 249 20.27 17.42 17.01
CA ALA A 249 19.91 16.79 15.76
C ALA A 249 20.90 15.68 15.35
N VAL A 250 22.13 15.85 15.73
CA VAL A 250 23.27 14.97 15.48
C VAL A 250 23.24 13.71 16.34
N SER A 251 22.86 13.83 17.60
CA SER A 251 22.72 12.69 18.51
C SER A 251 21.52 11.81 18.16
N LEU A 252 20.52 12.40 17.47
CA LEU A 252 19.25 11.77 17.16
C LEU A 252 19.28 10.90 15.89
N PHE A 253 19.95 11.35 14.84
CA PHE A 253 19.69 10.82 13.49
C PHE A 253 20.95 10.41 12.73
N GLY A 254 22.13 10.40 13.37
CA GLY A 254 23.36 10.08 12.66
C GLY A 254 23.55 10.99 11.45
N GLY A 255 23.38 12.29 11.67
CA GLY A 255 23.67 13.32 10.69
C GLY A 255 25.10 13.82 10.82
N VAL A 256 25.35 14.98 10.23
CA VAL A 256 26.58 15.73 10.43
C VAL A 256 26.65 16.16 11.90
N SER A 257 27.58 15.62 12.68
CA SER A 257 27.76 15.95 14.11
C SER A 257 28.39 17.31 14.30
N GLY A 258 29.01 17.83 13.27
CA GLY A 258 29.71 19.09 13.33
C GLY A 258 30.62 19.26 12.12
N VAL A 259 31.47 20.24 12.24
CA VAL A 259 32.56 20.47 11.33
C VAL A 259 33.84 20.26 12.13
N THR A 260 34.69 19.34 11.70
CA THR A 260 35.97 19.04 12.34
C THR A 260 37.10 19.14 11.32
N ARG A 261 38.33 19.19 11.81
CA ARG A 261 39.51 19.08 10.92
C ARG A 261 39.64 17.63 10.44
N MET A 262 40.03 17.47 9.18
CA MET A 262 40.28 16.15 8.62
C MET A 262 41.39 15.42 9.35
N LEU A 263 41.07 14.26 9.90
CA LEU A 263 42.02 13.43 10.65
C LEU A 263 42.45 12.18 9.88
N ARG A 264 41.65 11.71 8.94
CA ARG A 264 41.83 10.45 8.19
C ARG A 264 41.52 10.62 6.71
N GLU A 265 42.23 9.92 5.86
CA GLU A 265 41.98 9.93 4.40
C GLU A 265 40.57 9.45 4.01
N SER A 266 39.97 8.56 4.80
CA SER A 266 38.57 8.10 4.57
C SER A 266 37.54 9.25 4.63
N GLN A 267 37.89 10.40 5.20
CA GLN A 267 37.03 11.59 5.31
C GLN A 267 37.11 12.52 4.08
N LEU A 268 37.88 12.20 3.06
CA LEU A 268 37.97 12.99 1.83
C LEU A 268 36.62 13.23 1.14
N ARG A 269 35.67 12.29 1.28
CA ARG A 269 34.32 12.42 0.75
C ARG A 269 33.46 13.44 1.49
N ASP A 270 33.86 13.83 2.68
CA ASP A 270 33.08 14.67 3.58
C ASP A 270 33.66 16.11 3.67
N ILE A 271 34.55 16.47 2.75
CA ILE A 271 35.15 17.82 2.67
C ILE A 271 34.02 18.84 2.44
N LEU A 272 34.02 19.91 3.23
CA LEU A 272 33.08 21.01 3.09
C LEU A 272 33.20 21.66 1.71
N ALA A 273 32.03 21.96 1.12
CA ALA A 273 31.96 22.66 -0.17
C ALA A 273 32.72 24.02 -0.16
N SER A 274 32.76 24.69 1.00
CA SER A 274 33.54 25.92 1.22
C SER A 274 35.04 25.70 1.06
N GLU A 275 35.58 24.55 1.48
CA GLU A 275 36.98 24.18 1.29
C GLU A 275 37.30 23.90 -0.18
N LEU A 276 36.37 23.26 -0.91
CA LEU A 276 36.51 23.01 -2.34
C LEU A 276 36.34 24.28 -3.18
N ALA A 277 35.67 25.31 -2.66
CA ALA A 277 35.46 26.58 -3.36
C ALA A 277 36.80 27.30 -3.65
N ILE A 278 37.83 27.05 -2.85
CA ILE A 278 39.18 27.59 -3.08
C ILE A 278 39.73 27.14 -4.45
N LEU A 279 39.42 25.93 -4.89
CA LEU A 279 39.86 25.35 -6.17
C LEU A 279 39.14 25.99 -7.38
N LYS A 280 38.01 26.67 -7.15
CA LYS A 280 37.20 27.36 -8.17
C LYS A 280 37.21 28.87 -8.02
N ALA A 281 38.06 29.43 -7.15
CA ALA A 281 38.15 30.84 -6.91
C ALA A 281 38.68 31.57 -8.15
N ARG A 282 37.87 32.45 -8.76
CA ARG A 282 38.22 33.16 -10.01
C ARG A 282 39.38 34.13 -9.87
N ASN A 283 39.68 34.54 -8.66
CA ASN A 283 40.72 35.56 -8.34
C ASN A 283 42.05 34.95 -7.97
N ILE A 284 42.22 33.63 -8.04
CA ILE A 284 43.45 32.92 -7.69
C ILE A 284 43.85 32.07 -8.89
N PRO A 285 45.14 32.14 -9.34
CA PRO A 285 45.60 31.21 -10.38
C PRO A 285 45.40 29.75 -9.98
N GLU A 286 44.97 28.92 -10.90
CA GLU A 286 44.60 27.51 -10.62
C GLU A 286 45.73 26.72 -9.95
N SER A 287 46.97 26.94 -10.37
CA SER A 287 48.15 26.32 -9.78
C SER A 287 48.32 26.70 -8.31
N LEU A 288 48.11 27.96 -7.98
CA LEU A 288 48.19 28.45 -6.63
C LEU A 288 47.05 27.93 -5.75
N ALA A 289 45.82 27.88 -6.31
CA ALA A 289 44.65 27.32 -5.62
C ALA A 289 44.87 25.84 -5.27
N LYS A 290 45.38 25.04 -6.22
CA LYS A 290 45.71 23.62 -5.99
C LYS A 290 46.82 23.48 -4.93
N THR A 291 47.86 24.32 -4.98
CA THR A 291 48.94 24.27 -4.00
C THR A 291 48.43 24.63 -2.60
N LEU A 292 47.65 25.70 -2.45
CA LEU A 292 47.05 26.09 -1.17
C LEU A 292 46.15 25.00 -0.59
N PHE A 293 45.32 24.35 -1.43
CA PHE A 293 44.48 23.24 -1.01
C PHE A 293 45.33 22.04 -0.56
N ALA A 294 46.39 21.69 -1.30
CA ALA A 294 47.29 20.60 -0.97
C ALA A 294 48.03 20.87 0.37
N VAL A 295 48.47 22.09 0.59
CA VAL A 295 49.12 22.49 1.86
C VAL A 295 48.11 22.36 3.04
N LYS A 296 46.89 22.87 2.87
CA LYS A 296 45.83 22.69 3.89
C LYS A 296 45.55 21.20 4.19
N LEU A 297 45.52 20.36 3.15
CA LEU A 297 45.32 18.93 3.28
C LEU A 297 46.45 18.26 4.07
N LEU A 298 47.71 18.55 3.69
CA LEU A 298 48.91 18.01 4.38
C LEU A 298 48.99 18.46 5.84
N GLN A 299 48.63 19.71 6.12
CA GLN A 299 48.57 20.27 7.46
C GLN A 299 47.34 19.84 8.28
N LYS A 300 46.48 18.99 7.72
CA LYS A 300 45.21 18.56 8.34
C LYS A 300 44.29 19.73 8.73
N GLN A 301 44.34 20.82 7.98
CA GLN A 301 43.54 22.04 8.23
C GLN A 301 42.24 22.07 7.40
N VAL A 302 42.04 21.11 6.50
CA VAL A 302 40.80 20.99 5.72
C VAL A 302 39.66 20.61 6.64
N MET A 303 38.59 21.38 6.56
CA MET A 303 37.39 21.12 7.34
C MET A 303 36.53 20.09 6.64
N VAL A 304 36.09 19.12 7.40
CA VAL A 304 35.23 18.02 6.95
C VAL A 304 33.97 17.95 7.78
N LEU A 305 32.91 17.47 7.18
CA LEU A 305 31.70 17.12 7.90
C LEU A 305 31.97 15.91 8.79
N GLU A 306 31.86 16.10 10.08
CA GLU A 306 31.91 14.99 11.02
C GLU A 306 30.59 14.24 10.94
N ARG A 307 30.61 13.04 10.35
CA ARG A 307 29.45 12.13 10.37
C ARG A 307 29.49 11.39 11.69
N SER A 308 28.48 11.62 12.52
CA SER A 308 28.22 10.69 13.61
C SER A 308 27.89 9.33 13.01
N ALA A 309 28.38 8.25 13.61
CA ALA A 309 27.96 6.91 13.24
C ALA A 309 26.42 6.88 13.31
N THR A 310 25.79 6.57 12.17
CA THR A 310 24.33 6.40 12.12
C THR A 310 23.95 5.32 13.11
N VAL A 311 23.35 5.69 14.22
CA VAL A 311 22.81 4.71 15.17
C VAL A 311 21.65 4.04 14.48
N LYS A 312 21.89 2.83 13.97
CA LYS A 312 20.84 2.02 13.35
C LYS A 312 19.96 1.46 14.46
N PRO A 313 18.72 1.93 14.64
CA PRO A 313 17.86 1.44 15.70
C PRO A 313 17.44 0.00 15.43
N VAL A 314 17.10 -0.71 16.50
CA VAL A 314 16.45 -2.02 16.46
C VAL A 314 15.03 -1.83 17.00
N ILE A 315 14.04 -2.18 16.21
CA ILE A 315 12.61 -1.96 16.52
C ILE A 315 11.95 -3.30 16.79
N PHE A 316 11.27 -3.41 17.92
CA PHE A 316 10.42 -4.53 18.28
C PHE A 316 8.96 -4.06 18.23
N VAL A 317 8.13 -4.72 17.45
CA VAL A 317 6.72 -4.40 17.26
C VAL A 317 5.89 -5.50 17.88
N ASP A 318 5.09 -5.14 18.85
CA ASP A 318 4.13 -6.01 19.49
C ASP A 318 2.98 -6.36 18.52
N LYS A 319 2.76 -7.65 18.29
CA LYS A 319 1.65 -8.17 17.49
C LYS A 319 0.67 -9.01 18.30
N SER A 320 0.70 -8.89 19.62
CA SER A 320 -0.22 -9.60 20.52
C SER A 320 -1.68 -9.23 20.30
N GLY A 321 -2.59 -10.08 20.78
CA GLY A 321 -4.04 -9.90 20.60
C GLY A 321 -4.59 -8.58 21.15
N SER A 322 -4.02 -8.01 22.22
CA SER A 322 -4.42 -6.71 22.78
C SER A 322 -4.13 -5.53 21.83
N MET A 323 -3.18 -5.71 20.91
CA MET A 323 -2.90 -4.71 19.89
C MET A 323 -3.98 -4.62 18.78
N ALA A 324 -4.96 -5.55 18.78
CA ALA A 324 -6.14 -5.45 17.92
C ALA A 324 -7.15 -4.38 18.40
N GLU A 325 -7.09 -3.99 19.68
CA GLU A 325 -7.96 -2.96 20.25
C GLU A 325 -7.80 -1.61 19.55
N SER A 326 -8.87 -0.80 19.61
CA SER A 326 -8.86 0.54 19.01
C SER A 326 -7.97 1.50 19.80
N PHE A 327 -7.08 2.19 19.09
CA PHE A 327 -6.29 3.30 19.63
C PHE A 327 -7.14 4.59 19.70
N ASP A 328 -7.67 5.02 18.54
CA ASP A 328 -8.52 6.20 18.39
C ASP A 328 -9.32 6.10 17.08
N GLN A 329 -10.57 6.61 17.07
CA GLN A 329 -11.45 6.66 15.90
C GLN A 329 -11.52 5.33 15.10
N GLY A 330 -11.48 4.19 15.80
CA GLY A 330 -11.53 2.87 15.19
C GLY A 330 -10.23 2.40 14.50
N VAL A 331 -9.10 3.08 14.75
CA VAL A 331 -7.78 2.66 14.28
C VAL A 331 -7.20 1.65 15.27
N PRO A 332 -6.88 0.40 14.86
CA PRO A 332 -6.24 -0.58 15.75
C PRO A 332 -4.85 -0.13 16.21
N LYS A 333 -4.47 -0.41 17.46
CA LYS A 333 -3.13 -0.14 18.01
C LYS A 333 -2.02 -0.71 17.11
N ILE A 334 -2.21 -1.92 16.58
CA ILE A 334 -1.23 -2.57 15.68
C ILE A 334 -0.96 -1.75 14.42
N SER A 335 -1.98 -1.07 13.86
CA SER A 335 -1.80 -0.22 12.68
C SER A 335 -0.96 1.01 12.99
N VAL A 336 -1.10 1.58 14.18
CA VAL A 336 -0.28 2.70 14.66
C VAL A 336 1.17 2.25 14.86
N ALA A 337 1.37 1.13 15.53
CA ALA A 337 2.70 0.55 15.78
C ALA A 337 3.43 0.21 14.48
N ALA A 338 2.74 -0.43 13.53
CA ALA A 338 3.31 -0.78 12.23
C ALA A 338 3.63 0.45 11.37
N GLY A 339 2.74 1.46 11.36
CA GLY A 339 2.99 2.72 10.64
C GLY A 339 4.23 3.45 11.16
N LEU A 340 4.41 3.48 12.49
CA LEU A 340 5.60 4.03 13.11
C LEU A 340 6.86 3.23 12.79
N ALA A 341 6.78 1.90 12.91
CA ALA A 341 7.90 1.02 12.58
C ALA A 341 8.34 1.18 11.11
N LEU A 342 7.38 1.29 10.17
CA LEU A 342 7.67 1.58 8.76
C LEU A 342 8.36 2.93 8.58
N ALA A 343 7.90 3.99 9.26
CA ALA A 343 8.49 5.31 9.18
C ALA A 343 9.94 5.30 9.70
N LEU A 344 10.18 4.64 10.83
CA LEU A 344 11.52 4.49 11.42
C LEU A 344 12.43 3.61 10.53
N TYR A 345 11.90 2.50 10.02
CA TYR A 345 12.62 1.66 9.06
C TYR A 345 13.06 2.45 7.83
N ARG A 346 12.12 3.22 7.25
CA ARG A 346 12.38 4.04 6.06
C ARG A 346 13.45 5.10 6.32
N LYS A 347 13.37 5.79 7.45
CA LYS A 347 14.28 6.91 7.76
C LYS A 347 15.68 6.45 8.18
N PHE A 348 15.77 5.40 8.99
CA PHE A 348 17.03 5.01 9.64
C PHE A 348 17.59 3.66 9.19
N GLY A 349 16.89 2.92 8.33
CA GLY A 349 17.29 1.57 7.93
C GLY A 349 17.29 0.61 9.13
N ALA A 350 16.34 0.75 10.06
CA ALA A 350 16.23 -0.03 11.29
C ALA A 350 16.18 -1.54 11.03
N ASP A 351 16.71 -2.33 11.97
CA ASP A 351 16.37 -3.77 12.02
C ASP A 351 15.01 -3.92 12.71
N VAL A 352 14.09 -4.69 12.12
CA VAL A 352 12.71 -4.85 12.60
C VAL A 352 12.51 -6.28 13.10
N TYR A 353 11.92 -6.40 14.26
CA TYR A 353 11.50 -7.63 14.90
C TYR A 353 10.01 -7.52 15.22
N LEU A 354 9.28 -8.60 15.06
CA LEU A 354 7.92 -8.76 15.57
C LEU A 354 7.96 -9.64 16.83
N PHE A 355 7.07 -9.38 17.75
CA PHE A 355 6.93 -10.25 18.90
C PHE A 355 5.48 -10.41 19.36
N ASP A 356 5.22 -11.59 19.89
CA ASP A 356 4.06 -11.98 20.68
C ASP A 356 4.55 -12.82 21.87
N THR A 357 4.40 -14.13 21.84
CA THR A 357 5.03 -15.08 22.77
C THR A 357 6.45 -15.42 22.36
N GLU A 358 6.84 -15.15 21.13
CA GLU A 358 8.17 -15.36 20.55
C GLU A 358 8.64 -14.10 19.83
N VAL A 359 9.96 -13.98 19.63
CA VAL A 359 10.56 -12.85 18.91
C VAL A 359 11.09 -13.30 17.56
N GLU A 360 10.58 -12.71 16.48
CA GLU A 360 10.95 -13.04 15.11
C GLU A 360 11.63 -11.84 14.43
N LYS A 361 12.82 -12.06 13.85
CA LYS A 361 13.49 -11.05 13.04
C LYS A 361 12.93 -11.02 11.62
N VAL A 362 12.46 -9.85 11.19
CA VAL A 362 11.96 -9.64 9.82
C VAL A 362 13.15 -9.42 8.88
N LYS A 363 13.18 -10.15 7.76
CA LYS A 363 14.19 -9.95 6.72
C LYS A 363 14.04 -8.57 6.07
N PRO A 364 15.14 -7.82 5.80
CA PRO A 364 15.04 -6.46 5.26
C PRO A 364 14.17 -6.31 4.00
N LYS A 365 14.20 -7.29 3.11
CA LYS A 365 13.39 -7.31 1.88
C LYS A 365 11.88 -7.48 2.13
N ASP A 366 11.51 -8.06 3.27
CA ASP A 366 10.14 -8.41 3.62
C ASP A 366 9.51 -7.40 4.61
N VAL A 367 10.29 -6.45 5.18
CA VAL A 367 9.81 -5.52 6.22
C VAL A 367 8.55 -4.77 5.80
N VAL A 368 8.54 -4.18 4.61
CA VAL A 368 7.39 -3.42 4.13
C VAL A 368 6.17 -4.32 3.99
N ARG A 369 6.35 -5.49 3.35
CA ARG A 369 5.27 -6.47 3.19
C ARG A 369 4.73 -6.92 4.53
N THR A 370 5.61 -7.37 5.42
CA THR A 370 5.23 -7.91 6.73
C THR A 370 4.48 -6.89 7.57
N LEU A 371 4.96 -5.65 7.64
CA LEU A 371 4.28 -4.60 8.40
C LEU A 371 2.95 -4.16 7.78
N LEU A 372 2.81 -4.18 6.44
CA LEU A 372 1.55 -3.86 5.77
C LEU A 372 0.48 -4.96 5.91
N THR A 373 0.90 -6.19 6.20
CA THR A 373 -0.02 -7.34 6.38
C THR A 373 -0.11 -7.82 7.82
N ILE A 374 0.51 -7.09 8.77
CA ILE A 374 0.55 -7.48 10.17
C ILE A 374 -0.85 -7.59 10.76
N SER A 375 -1.10 -8.68 11.47
CA SER A 375 -2.29 -8.89 12.28
C SER A 375 -1.89 -8.99 13.74
N ALA A 376 -2.78 -8.56 14.64
CA ALA A 376 -2.61 -8.74 16.06
C ALA A 376 -3.23 -10.09 16.45
N ASP A 377 -2.42 -10.99 16.99
CA ASP A 377 -2.82 -12.33 17.42
C ASP A 377 -1.83 -12.86 18.48
N GLY A 378 -2.29 -13.79 19.32
CA GLY A 378 -1.46 -14.42 20.34
C GLY A 378 -1.35 -13.67 21.67
N GLY A 379 -0.44 -14.13 22.52
CA GLY A 379 -0.11 -13.54 23.82
C GLY A 379 0.96 -12.46 23.71
N THR A 380 1.41 -11.92 24.86
CA THR A 380 2.52 -10.94 24.95
C THR A 380 3.59 -11.47 25.89
N ARG A 381 4.87 -11.43 25.45
CA ARG A 381 6.03 -11.76 26.30
C ARG A 381 7.16 -10.74 26.07
N ILE A 382 7.09 -9.63 26.79
CA ILE A 382 8.14 -8.58 26.73
C ILE A 382 9.47 -9.11 27.28
N GLU A 383 9.44 -10.12 28.16
CA GLU A 383 10.62 -10.78 28.68
C GLU A 383 11.49 -11.36 27.54
N GLU A 384 10.87 -12.00 26.54
CA GLU A 384 11.58 -12.54 25.37
C GLU A 384 12.25 -11.42 24.53
N VAL A 385 11.63 -10.26 24.48
CA VAL A 385 12.22 -9.07 23.82
C VAL A 385 13.49 -8.64 24.55
N LEU A 386 13.47 -8.59 25.88
CA LEU A 386 14.64 -8.21 26.68
C LEU A 386 15.75 -9.25 26.57
N GLU A 387 15.42 -10.54 26.51
CA GLU A 387 16.39 -11.62 26.26
C GLU A 387 17.01 -11.50 24.87
N GLU A 388 16.21 -11.19 23.85
CA GLU A 388 16.73 -10.96 22.50
C GLU A 388 17.63 -9.73 22.45
N ILE A 389 17.29 -8.64 23.17
CA ILE A 389 18.15 -7.45 23.30
C ILE A 389 19.49 -7.81 23.96
N LEU A 390 19.46 -8.66 25.01
CA LEU A 390 20.68 -9.18 25.63
C LEU A 390 21.51 -10.01 24.66
N ARG A 391 20.88 -10.84 23.83
CA ARG A 391 21.53 -11.65 22.80
C ARG A 391 22.19 -10.80 21.71
N ILE A 392 21.51 -9.72 21.27
CA ILE A 392 22.08 -8.75 20.32
C ILE A 392 23.28 -8.04 20.95
N GLY A 393 23.19 -7.62 22.21
CA GLY A 393 24.26 -7.11 23.05
C GLY A 393 24.97 -5.83 22.57
N LYS A 394 24.48 -5.14 21.53
CA LYS A 394 25.14 -3.99 20.91
C LYS A 394 24.86 -2.71 21.68
N LYS A 395 25.88 -2.17 22.36
CA LYS A 395 25.80 -0.92 23.16
C LYS A 395 25.74 0.36 22.32
N ASP A 396 26.07 0.28 21.03
CA ASP A 396 26.03 1.38 20.07
C ASP A 396 24.65 1.55 19.39
N ARG A 397 23.68 0.70 19.75
CA ARG A 397 22.32 0.74 19.20
C ARG A 397 21.30 1.24 20.20
N VAL A 398 20.20 1.80 19.68
CA VAL A 398 18.98 2.10 20.43
C VAL A 398 17.96 1.01 20.12
N TYR A 399 17.33 0.48 21.15
CA TYR A 399 16.30 -0.54 21.07
C TYR A 399 14.95 0.11 21.36
N ILE A 400 14.04 0.05 20.40
CA ILE A 400 12.72 0.67 20.49
C ILE A 400 11.67 -0.46 20.57
N VAL A 401 10.95 -0.52 21.66
CA VAL A 401 9.85 -1.49 21.85
C VAL A 401 8.53 -0.75 21.76
N ILE A 402 7.70 -1.13 20.80
CA ILE A 402 6.39 -0.54 20.54
C ILE A 402 5.33 -1.54 20.97
N SER A 403 4.61 -1.25 22.06
CA SER A 403 3.65 -2.17 22.70
C SER A 403 2.58 -1.36 23.47
N ASP A 404 1.51 -2.00 23.91
CA ASP A 404 0.58 -1.43 24.87
C ASP A 404 0.96 -1.73 26.35
N GLY A 405 2.06 -2.46 26.56
CA GLY A 405 2.63 -2.70 27.88
C GLY A 405 1.93 -3.78 28.70
N ILE A 406 1.07 -4.60 28.10
CA ILE A 406 0.36 -5.68 28.81
C ILE A 406 1.28 -6.89 29.01
N ASP A 407 2.17 -6.82 29.98
CA ASP A 407 2.97 -7.99 30.40
C ASP A 407 3.64 -7.78 31.77
N GLU A 408 4.06 -8.86 32.38
CA GLU A 408 4.88 -8.89 33.60
C GLU A 408 6.29 -9.40 33.23
N VAL A 409 7.31 -8.71 33.68
CA VAL A 409 8.72 -9.08 33.43
C VAL A 409 9.41 -9.39 34.73
N GLY A 410 10.11 -10.52 34.79
CA GLY A 410 10.85 -10.95 35.96
C GLY A 410 12.04 -10.03 36.29
N ASP A 411 12.23 -9.73 37.58
CA ASP A 411 13.33 -8.88 38.06
C ASP A 411 14.71 -9.39 37.65
N ASN A 412 14.88 -10.69 37.51
CA ASN A 412 16.13 -11.30 37.07
C ASN A 412 16.56 -10.79 35.67
N VAL A 413 15.65 -10.78 34.72
CA VAL A 413 15.96 -10.31 33.35
C VAL A 413 16.26 -8.82 33.35
N ILE A 414 15.50 -8.02 34.13
CA ILE A 414 15.75 -6.58 34.30
C ILE A 414 17.16 -6.34 34.86
N GLN A 415 17.57 -7.10 35.88
CA GLN A 415 18.90 -6.96 36.45
C GLN A 415 20.01 -7.36 35.47
N ARG A 416 19.80 -8.39 34.66
CA ARG A 416 20.74 -8.78 33.60
C ARG A 416 20.89 -7.69 32.54
N VAL A 417 19.79 -7.05 32.11
CA VAL A 417 19.80 -5.91 31.17
C VAL A 417 20.57 -4.70 31.75
N LYS A 418 20.37 -4.40 33.04
CA LYS A 418 21.12 -3.33 33.75
C LYS A 418 22.60 -3.66 33.84
N SER A 419 22.94 -4.86 34.26
CA SER A 419 24.34 -5.32 34.41
C SER A 419 25.08 -5.32 33.06
N ALA A 420 24.38 -5.62 31.95
CA ALA A 420 24.91 -5.49 30.60
C ALA A 420 25.08 -4.04 30.13
N GLY A 421 24.60 -3.04 30.88
CA GLY A 421 24.63 -1.61 30.52
C GLY A 421 23.70 -1.23 29.37
N LEU A 422 22.66 -2.03 29.11
CA LEU A 422 21.72 -1.84 27.99
C LEU A 422 20.45 -1.09 28.39
N ALA A 423 20.09 -1.03 29.68
CA ALA A 423 18.87 -0.40 30.16
C ALA A 423 18.71 1.06 29.67
N GLY A 424 19.80 1.83 29.69
CA GLY A 424 19.82 3.20 29.15
C GLY A 424 19.64 3.30 27.62
N ARG A 425 19.65 2.20 26.88
CA ARG A 425 19.48 2.15 25.43
C ARG A 425 18.12 1.63 24.99
N ILE A 426 17.33 1.10 25.93
CA ILE A 426 15.98 0.58 25.65
C ILE A 426 14.98 1.73 25.86
N ARG A 427 14.07 1.84 24.92
CA ARG A 427 13.00 2.84 24.86
C ARG A 427 11.68 2.16 24.58
N PHE A 428 10.69 2.42 25.39
CA PHE A 428 9.32 1.93 25.16
C PHE A 428 8.46 3.03 24.58
N ILE A 429 7.70 2.69 23.56
CA ILE A 429 6.63 3.53 23.03
C ILE A 429 5.31 2.80 23.30
N LEU A 430 4.56 3.32 24.26
CA LEU A 430 3.30 2.74 24.71
C LEU A 430 2.15 3.28 23.88
N VAL A 431 1.43 2.38 23.21
CA VAL A 431 0.27 2.70 22.37
C VAL A 431 -1.01 2.59 23.19
N PRO A 432 -1.69 3.70 23.51
CA PRO A 432 -2.91 3.67 24.33
C PRO A 432 -4.12 2.97 23.65
N PRO A 433 -5.06 2.44 24.44
CA PRO A 433 -4.98 2.30 25.88
C PRO A 433 -3.84 1.37 26.28
N ALA A 434 -2.97 1.87 27.18
CA ALA A 434 -1.76 1.18 27.58
C ALA A 434 -1.78 0.90 29.08
N TRP A 435 -1.07 -0.14 29.51
CA TRP A 435 -1.01 -0.56 30.90
C TRP A 435 0.24 0.00 31.58
N GLU A 436 0.04 0.73 32.69
CA GLU A 436 1.12 1.24 33.49
C GLU A 436 1.70 0.13 34.37
N ARG A 437 2.82 -0.43 33.94
CA ARG A 437 3.54 -1.45 34.69
C ARG A 437 4.68 -0.84 35.48
N GLY A 438 4.66 -1.07 36.79
CA GLY A 438 5.65 -0.51 37.73
C GLY A 438 7.09 -0.91 37.38
N TRP A 439 7.32 -2.13 36.86
CA TRP A 439 8.64 -2.59 36.44
C TRP A 439 9.16 -1.78 35.24
N LEU A 440 8.28 -1.47 34.26
CA LEU A 440 8.65 -0.70 33.08
C LEU A 440 9.03 0.73 33.46
N MET A 441 8.16 1.40 34.23
CA MET A 441 8.30 2.80 34.59
C MET A 441 9.56 3.05 35.46
N LYS A 442 9.93 2.10 36.31
CA LYS A 442 11.11 2.19 37.21
C LYS A 442 12.44 1.96 36.50
N ASN A 443 12.44 1.20 35.40
CA ASN A 443 13.68 0.65 34.83
C ASN A 443 14.02 1.18 33.44
N PHE A 444 13.04 1.67 32.67
CA PHE A 444 13.23 2.06 31.28
C PHE A 444 12.63 3.44 30.99
N ARG A 445 13.13 4.09 29.97
CA ARG A 445 12.47 5.28 29.43
C ARG A 445 11.29 4.86 28.59
N TYR A 446 10.15 5.54 28.74
CA TYR A 446 8.92 5.23 28.04
C TYR A 446 8.17 6.52 27.67
N TRP A 447 7.23 6.35 26.75
CA TRP A 447 6.37 7.38 26.20
C TRP A 447 4.96 6.88 26.07
N TYR A 448 4.00 7.76 26.35
CA TYR A 448 2.61 7.53 26.02
C TYR A 448 2.23 8.35 24.81
N ALA A 449 1.67 7.70 23.80
CA ALA A 449 0.98 8.38 22.72
C ALA A 449 -0.52 8.48 23.07
N ARG A 450 -1.02 9.67 23.29
CA ARG A 450 -2.46 9.92 23.56
C ARG A 450 -3.24 10.17 22.29
N ASP A 451 -2.57 10.63 21.25
CA ASP A 451 -3.09 10.84 19.91
C ASP A 451 -1.94 10.73 18.88
N ILE A 452 -2.25 10.78 17.58
CA ILE A 452 -1.25 10.66 16.54
C ILE A 452 -0.20 11.79 16.63
N ALA A 453 -0.57 12.98 17.10
CA ALA A 453 0.35 14.11 17.26
C ALA A 453 1.31 13.89 18.42
N SER A 454 0.81 13.51 19.61
CA SER A 454 1.65 13.20 20.77
C SER A 454 2.54 11.98 20.52
N PHE A 455 2.06 11.01 19.77
CA PHE A 455 2.85 9.83 19.39
C PHE A 455 4.11 10.20 18.59
N THR A 456 3.98 11.13 17.65
CA THR A 456 5.13 11.63 16.89
C THR A 456 6.13 12.38 17.77
N THR A 457 5.64 13.18 18.71
CA THR A 457 6.46 13.87 19.70
C THR A 457 7.20 12.86 20.59
N ALA A 458 6.48 11.83 21.07
CA ALA A 458 7.04 10.76 21.89
C ALA A 458 8.23 10.07 21.18
N VAL A 459 8.10 9.78 19.89
CA VAL A 459 9.17 9.16 19.11
C VAL A 459 10.41 10.03 19.08
N LYS A 460 10.27 11.34 18.88
CA LYS A 460 11.41 12.27 18.85
C LYS A 460 12.16 12.30 20.17
N GLU A 461 11.43 12.47 21.26
CA GLU A 461 12.04 12.55 22.58
C GLU A 461 12.65 11.20 23.01
N VAL A 462 12.10 10.08 22.51
CA VAL A 462 12.69 8.74 22.71
C VAL A 462 14.01 8.55 21.96
N LEU A 463 14.11 9.11 20.76
CA LEU A 463 15.33 9.03 19.95
C LEU A 463 16.39 10.08 20.37
N GLY A 464 16.00 11.17 21.04
CA GLY A 464 16.86 12.22 21.60
C GLY A 464 17.52 11.84 22.88
#